data_1141c9b0ccd6419b3b6891a7b755e898
#
_entry.id   1141c9b0ccd6419b3b6891a7b755e898
#
_cell.length_a   1.000
_cell.length_b   1.000
_cell.length_c   1.000
_cell.angle_alpha   90.00
_cell.angle_beta   90.00
_cell.angle_gamma   90.00
#
_symmetry.space_group_name_H-M   'P 1'
#
loop_
_entity.id
_entity.type
_entity.pdbx_description
1 polymer ?
#
loop_
_entity_poly.entity_id
_entity_poly.type
_entity_poly.pdbx_seq_one_letter_code
_entity_poly.pdbx_strand_id
1 'polypeptide(L)'
;MHKRAGQFAQPSDLINVKKLIKQYYLLKPQIKNPDHVVKFGTSGHRGIPSRHSFNEEHILAIVQAIIEVRKLHGITGSCLVGKDTHALSDPAFMTIIEVMIANKINVITQEDQGFTPTPSISYAILDYNRKHKKKADGILITPSHNPPEYGGIKYNSPHGGPADEALTLEIEQRANQLITNQLEGIQRINYHLAIKDSHYHQKDFVEPYVIALNDVIDMVAIKKSGLKIGVDPLGGAGINYWKRISDYYELNLELVNDEIDPTFSFMPLDHDGVIRMDCSSHWAMKGLLDLRNKFDLAFANDPDHDRHGIITPDGLMNSNHYLVVAIDYLFRHRPKWKKDVAICKTLVSSTMIDRVVNNLGRKLVEVPVGFKWFVDGLYHGKYGFAGEESAGASFLKFDGTPWTTDKDGIILCLLAAEMTAVTGKNPQQLYQELSATFGEYNYSRIQCKANYKQKKSLATLTSKMLSTNILAGDNIIKTLTKAPGNNADIGGLKVITNYGWFTVRPSGTEEAYKIYCESFRSAHHLKVIEKEAIEIVNKIISN
;
A
#
# COMPACT_ATOMS: atom_id res chain seq x y z
N MET A 1 -3.82 13.53 20.04
CA MET A 1 -4.61 12.26 20.12
C MET A 1 -6.06 12.63 20.43
N HIS A 2 -7.00 12.07 19.68
CA HIS A 2 -8.42 12.31 19.90
C HIS A 2 -8.91 11.57 21.16
N LYS A 3 -9.84 12.17 21.93
CA LYS A 3 -10.34 11.60 23.21
C LYS A 3 -11.07 10.24 23.06
N ARG A 4 -11.58 9.94 21.86
CA ARG A 4 -12.26 8.69 21.53
C ARG A 4 -11.41 7.70 20.71
N ALA A 5 -10.10 7.93 20.58
CA ALA A 5 -9.23 7.00 19.89
C ALA A 5 -9.29 5.59 20.51
N GLY A 6 -9.47 4.54 19.69
CA GLY A 6 -9.64 3.16 20.12
C GLY A 6 -11.05 2.80 20.64
N GLN A 7 -12.01 3.73 20.68
CA GLN A 7 -13.41 3.42 20.95
C GLN A 7 -14.12 3.02 19.65
N PHE A 8 -15.00 2.04 19.72
CA PHE A 8 -15.80 1.64 18.55
C PHE A 8 -16.66 2.79 18.03
N ALA A 9 -16.85 2.81 16.71
CA ALA A 9 -17.66 3.80 16.04
C ALA A 9 -19.10 3.81 16.57
N GLN A 10 -19.68 5.00 16.61
CA GLN A 10 -21.10 5.22 16.98
C GLN A 10 -21.88 5.62 15.72
N PRO A 11 -23.21 5.53 15.69
CA PRO A 11 -24.00 5.93 14.53
C PRO A 11 -23.73 7.35 14.01
N SER A 12 -23.32 8.27 14.90
CA SER A 12 -22.94 9.65 14.54
C SER A 12 -21.60 9.76 13.80
N ASP A 13 -20.77 8.73 13.86
CA ASP A 13 -19.47 8.69 13.19
C ASP A 13 -19.59 8.13 11.76
N LEU A 14 -20.73 7.50 11.44
CA LEU A 14 -20.91 6.78 10.19
C LEU A 14 -21.28 7.72 9.04
N ILE A 15 -20.79 7.40 7.86
CA ILE A 15 -21.15 8.11 6.63
C ILE A 15 -22.60 7.81 6.21
N ASN A 16 -23.23 8.76 5.53
CA ASN A 16 -24.46 8.50 4.80
C ASN A 16 -24.12 8.07 3.36
N VAL A 17 -24.12 6.77 3.11
CA VAL A 17 -23.76 6.17 1.81
C VAL A 17 -24.57 6.74 0.66
N LYS A 18 -25.90 6.87 0.81
CA LYS A 18 -26.79 7.41 -0.25
C LYS A 18 -26.43 8.86 -0.60
N LYS A 19 -26.15 9.69 0.42
CA LYS A 19 -25.70 11.07 0.22
C LYS A 19 -24.33 11.12 -0.48
N LEU A 20 -23.40 10.25 -0.09
CA LEU A 20 -22.06 10.18 -0.66
C LEU A 20 -22.11 9.82 -2.14
N ILE A 21 -22.87 8.77 -2.51
CA ILE A 21 -23.06 8.36 -3.91
C ILE A 21 -23.74 9.48 -4.72
N LYS A 22 -24.75 10.15 -4.14
CA LYS A 22 -25.39 11.31 -4.81
C LYS A 22 -24.38 12.42 -5.09
N GLN A 23 -23.47 12.71 -4.16
CA GLN A 23 -22.43 13.71 -4.33
C GLN A 23 -21.40 13.31 -5.41
N TYR A 24 -21.07 12.02 -5.52
CA TYR A 24 -20.21 11.50 -6.59
C TYR A 24 -20.72 11.88 -7.98
N TYR A 25 -22.02 11.71 -8.23
CA TYR A 25 -22.63 11.99 -9.55
C TYR A 25 -22.95 13.47 -9.78
N LEU A 26 -23.30 14.22 -8.74
CA LEU A 26 -23.82 15.60 -8.92
C LEU A 26 -22.77 16.69 -8.77
N LEU A 27 -21.76 16.48 -7.95
CA LEU A 27 -20.72 17.49 -7.73
C LEU A 27 -19.63 17.35 -8.78
N LYS A 28 -19.11 18.52 -9.25
CA LYS A 28 -18.16 18.59 -10.36
C LYS A 28 -16.85 19.24 -9.92
N PRO A 29 -15.70 18.78 -10.42
CA PRO A 29 -14.42 19.44 -10.15
C PRO A 29 -14.40 20.84 -10.79
N GLN A 30 -13.68 21.76 -10.12
CA GLN A 30 -13.39 23.09 -10.63
C GLN A 30 -11.87 23.18 -10.85
N ILE A 31 -11.41 22.98 -12.06
CA ILE A 31 -9.99 22.84 -12.41
C ILE A 31 -9.13 24.04 -12.00
N LYS A 32 -9.72 25.22 -11.84
CA LYS A 32 -9.03 26.41 -11.30
C LYS A 32 -8.59 26.23 -9.84
N ASN A 33 -9.25 25.33 -9.11
CA ASN A 33 -8.86 24.97 -7.75
C ASN A 33 -7.83 23.81 -7.80
N PRO A 34 -6.59 24.01 -7.31
CA PRO A 34 -5.56 22.97 -7.33
C PRO A 34 -5.88 21.71 -6.49
N ASP A 35 -6.89 21.79 -5.62
CA ASP A 35 -7.34 20.63 -4.80
C ASP A 35 -8.37 19.76 -5.52
N HIS A 36 -8.91 20.24 -6.66
CA HIS A 36 -9.89 19.54 -7.48
C HIS A 36 -9.27 18.84 -8.69
N VAL A 37 -7.96 18.97 -8.93
CA VAL A 37 -7.30 18.34 -10.08
C VAL A 37 -7.00 16.86 -9.83
N VAL A 38 -6.91 16.10 -10.91
CA VAL A 38 -6.41 14.73 -10.85
C VAL A 38 -4.94 14.74 -10.45
N LYS A 39 -4.59 13.94 -9.42
CA LYS A 39 -3.20 13.71 -8.96
C LYS A 39 -3.02 12.25 -8.59
N PHE A 40 -2.09 11.55 -9.22
CA PHE A 40 -1.87 10.13 -8.93
C PHE A 40 -1.02 9.88 -7.67
N GLY A 41 -0.28 10.86 -7.19
CA GLY A 41 0.53 10.72 -5.97
C GLY A 41 1.46 9.50 -5.98
N THR A 42 1.58 8.83 -4.84
CA THR A 42 2.42 7.62 -4.71
C THR A 42 1.70 6.32 -5.05
N SER A 43 0.36 6.32 -5.07
CA SER A 43 -0.43 5.09 -5.24
C SER A 43 -1.85 5.37 -5.75
N GLY A 44 -1.97 6.15 -6.81
CA GLY A 44 -3.24 6.45 -7.46
C GLY A 44 -3.88 7.77 -7.00
N HIS A 45 -4.95 8.16 -7.72
CA HIS A 45 -5.76 9.33 -7.39
C HIS A 45 -6.78 8.96 -6.29
N ARG A 46 -6.86 9.79 -5.24
CA ARG A 46 -7.78 9.61 -4.11
C ARG A 46 -8.43 10.93 -3.75
N GLY A 47 -9.65 10.85 -3.25
CA GLY A 47 -10.36 12.06 -2.82
C GLY A 47 -11.73 11.78 -2.25
N ILE A 48 -12.48 12.87 -1.98
CA ILE A 48 -13.81 12.87 -1.38
C ILE A 48 -14.76 13.66 -2.27
N PRO A 49 -15.96 13.16 -2.60
CA PRO A 49 -16.92 13.85 -3.46
C PRO A 49 -17.31 15.24 -2.96
N SER A 50 -17.57 15.39 -1.65
CA SER A 50 -17.96 16.69 -1.06
C SER A 50 -16.85 17.76 -1.12
N ARG A 51 -15.60 17.33 -1.34
CA ARG A 51 -14.44 18.21 -1.57
C ARG A 51 -14.13 18.38 -3.05
N HIS A 52 -15.00 17.90 -3.94
CA HIS A 52 -14.81 17.94 -5.40
C HIS A 52 -13.48 17.33 -5.88
N SER A 53 -12.98 16.31 -5.16
CA SER A 53 -11.69 15.67 -5.46
C SER A 53 -11.81 14.20 -5.85
N PHE A 54 -13.04 13.61 -5.83
CA PHE A 54 -13.32 12.29 -6.37
C PHE A 54 -14.81 12.22 -6.79
N ASN A 55 -15.09 12.61 -8.00
CA ASN A 55 -16.44 12.67 -8.58
C ASN A 55 -16.45 11.91 -9.92
N GLU A 56 -17.65 11.65 -10.47
CA GLU A 56 -17.79 10.92 -11.74
C GLU A 56 -16.92 11.52 -12.87
N GLU A 57 -16.86 12.85 -12.97
CA GLU A 57 -16.06 13.54 -14.01
C GLU A 57 -14.56 13.24 -13.90
N HIS A 58 -14.02 13.04 -12.67
CA HIS A 58 -12.65 12.57 -12.50
C HIS A 58 -12.46 11.17 -13.08
N ILE A 59 -13.38 10.25 -12.80
CA ILE A 59 -13.28 8.86 -13.26
C ILE A 59 -13.43 8.79 -14.77
N LEU A 60 -14.40 9.52 -15.36
CA LEU A 60 -14.55 9.63 -16.81
C LEU A 60 -13.24 10.07 -17.48
N ALA A 61 -12.63 11.14 -16.97
CA ALA A 61 -11.40 11.70 -17.51
C ALA A 61 -10.19 10.78 -17.32
N ILE A 62 -10.03 10.19 -16.13
CA ILE A 62 -8.91 9.27 -15.84
C ILE A 62 -8.98 8.04 -16.73
N VAL A 63 -10.17 7.43 -16.87
CA VAL A 63 -10.33 6.22 -17.68
C VAL A 63 -10.08 6.51 -19.16
N GLN A 64 -10.60 7.61 -19.68
CA GLN A 64 -10.31 8.03 -21.06
C GLN A 64 -8.82 8.30 -21.27
N ALA A 65 -8.16 8.97 -20.32
CA ALA A 65 -6.71 9.18 -20.37
C ALA A 65 -5.93 7.85 -20.35
N ILE A 66 -6.32 6.87 -19.51
CA ILE A 66 -5.73 5.53 -19.49
C ILE A 66 -5.88 4.86 -20.87
N ILE A 67 -7.06 4.93 -21.48
CA ILE A 67 -7.31 4.33 -22.80
C ILE A 67 -6.39 4.94 -23.88
N GLU A 68 -6.23 6.25 -23.86
CA GLU A 68 -5.35 6.95 -24.82
C GLU A 68 -3.87 6.61 -24.59
N VAL A 69 -3.44 6.55 -23.33
CA VAL A 69 -2.08 6.16 -22.94
C VAL A 69 -1.81 4.69 -23.31
N ARG A 70 -2.77 3.76 -23.05
CA ARG A 70 -2.67 2.37 -23.52
C ARG A 70 -2.42 2.29 -25.03
N LYS A 71 -3.15 3.09 -25.81
CA LYS A 71 -3.00 3.14 -27.27
C LYS A 71 -1.62 3.67 -27.66
N LEU A 72 -1.15 4.74 -27.01
CA LEU A 72 0.16 5.34 -27.25
C LEU A 72 1.31 4.37 -26.97
N HIS A 73 1.21 3.60 -25.89
CA HIS A 73 2.24 2.65 -25.47
C HIS A 73 2.02 1.21 -26.01
N GLY A 74 1.08 1.02 -26.95
CA GLY A 74 0.85 -0.27 -27.60
C GLY A 74 0.32 -1.36 -26.67
N ILE A 75 -0.35 -1.02 -25.57
CA ILE A 75 -0.98 -1.96 -24.65
C ILE A 75 -2.33 -2.39 -25.24
N THR A 76 -2.36 -3.58 -25.82
CA THR A 76 -3.52 -4.08 -26.62
C THR A 76 -4.19 -5.32 -26.04
N GLY A 77 -3.73 -5.80 -24.89
CA GLY A 77 -4.38 -6.89 -24.15
C GLY A 77 -5.60 -6.42 -23.38
N SER A 78 -6.21 -7.30 -22.60
CA SER A 78 -7.35 -6.97 -21.75
C SER A 78 -6.93 -6.01 -20.62
N CYS A 79 -7.85 -5.15 -20.16
CA CYS A 79 -7.71 -4.40 -18.92
C CYS A 79 -8.42 -5.19 -17.80
N LEU A 80 -7.68 -5.55 -16.77
CA LEU A 80 -8.24 -6.21 -15.58
C LEU A 80 -8.74 -5.14 -14.62
N VAL A 81 -10.00 -5.24 -14.16
CA VAL A 81 -10.60 -4.23 -13.29
C VAL A 81 -11.06 -4.86 -11.99
N GLY A 82 -10.47 -4.40 -10.88
CA GLY A 82 -10.83 -4.80 -9.52
C GLY A 82 -11.37 -3.64 -8.70
N LYS A 83 -12.06 -3.95 -7.61
CA LYS A 83 -12.61 -2.96 -6.67
C LYS A 83 -12.56 -3.48 -5.24
N ASP A 84 -12.42 -2.56 -4.30
CA ASP A 84 -12.57 -2.83 -2.87
C ASP A 84 -14.00 -2.57 -2.37
N THR A 85 -14.19 -2.61 -1.06
CA THR A 85 -15.49 -2.54 -0.37
C THR A 85 -15.94 -1.12 0.00
N HIS A 86 -15.18 -0.07 -0.32
CA HIS A 86 -15.61 1.31 -0.07
C HIS A 86 -16.87 1.68 -0.86
N ALA A 87 -17.72 2.52 -0.25
CA ALA A 87 -19.00 2.92 -0.83
C ALA A 87 -18.92 3.54 -2.23
N LEU A 88 -17.80 4.18 -2.57
CA LEU A 88 -17.56 4.80 -3.88
C LEU A 88 -16.99 3.84 -4.92
N SER A 89 -16.59 2.63 -4.52
CA SER A 89 -15.98 1.67 -5.45
C SER A 89 -16.98 1.15 -6.48
N ASP A 90 -18.21 0.87 -6.10
CA ASP A 90 -19.26 0.44 -7.05
C ASP A 90 -19.62 1.52 -8.09
N PRO A 91 -19.98 2.77 -7.73
CA PRO A 91 -20.28 3.79 -8.73
C PRO A 91 -19.09 4.11 -9.65
N ALA A 92 -17.87 4.14 -9.12
CA ALA A 92 -16.69 4.33 -9.94
C ALA A 92 -16.44 3.13 -10.88
N PHE A 93 -16.64 1.90 -10.43
CA PHE A 93 -16.58 0.70 -11.26
C PHE A 93 -17.56 0.77 -12.43
N MET A 94 -18.82 1.13 -12.19
CA MET A 94 -19.81 1.29 -13.25
C MET A 94 -19.35 2.30 -14.30
N THR A 95 -18.88 3.48 -13.87
CA THR A 95 -18.36 4.53 -14.77
C THR A 95 -17.16 4.02 -15.60
N ILE A 96 -16.24 3.25 -15.01
CA ILE A 96 -15.09 2.66 -15.71
C ILE A 96 -15.56 1.71 -16.82
N ILE A 97 -16.46 0.79 -16.49
CA ILE A 97 -16.97 -0.21 -17.44
C ILE A 97 -17.68 0.48 -18.61
N GLU A 98 -18.50 1.50 -18.36
CA GLU A 98 -19.20 2.27 -19.40
C GLU A 98 -18.23 2.90 -20.41
N VAL A 99 -17.13 3.50 -19.93
CA VAL A 99 -16.15 4.16 -20.81
C VAL A 99 -15.27 3.14 -21.53
N MET A 100 -14.75 2.13 -20.81
CA MET A 100 -13.88 1.11 -21.41
C MET A 100 -14.58 0.35 -22.54
N ILE A 101 -15.81 -0.08 -22.31
CA ILE A 101 -16.59 -0.83 -23.30
C ILE A 101 -16.99 0.03 -24.49
N ALA A 102 -17.37 1.31 -24.27
CA ALA A 102 -17.64 2.24 -25.37
C ALA A 102 -16.43 2.41 -26.30
N ASN A 103 -15.21 2.33 -25.75
CA ASN A 103 -13.96 2.41 -26.49
C ASN A 103 -13.44 1.05 -26.97
N LYS A 104 -14.26 -0.03 -26.92
CA LYS A 104 -13.93 -1.37 -27.40
C LYS A 104 -12.69 -1.99 -26.73
N ILE A 105 -12.46 -1.65 -25.47
CA ILE A 105 -11.42 -2.29 -24.67
C ILE A 105 -11.98 -3.61 -24.10
N ASN A 106 -11.24 -4.71 -24.26
CA ASN A 106 -11.57 -5.94 -23.56
C ASN A 106 -11.31 -5.77 -22.07
N VAL A 107 -12.35 -5.90 -21.27
CA VAL A 107 -12.31 -5.79 -19.81
C VAL A 107 -12.52 -7.17 -19.19
N ILE A 108 -11.74 -7.49 -18.15
CA ILE A 108 -11.93 -8.70 -17.34
C ILE A 108 -12.14 -8.27 -15.89
N THR A 109 -13.23 -8.71 -15.26
CA THR A 109 -13.57 -8.42 -13.86
C THR A 109 -13.76 -9.72 -13.08
N GLN A 110 -13.77 -9.65 -11.76
CA GLN A 110 -14.16 -10.77 -10.91
C GLN A 110 -15.59 -11.21 -11.23
N GLU A 111 -15.85 -12.52 -11.20
CA GLU A 111 -17.19 -13.10 -11.31
C GLU A 111 -18.15 -12.52 -10.26
N ASP A 112 -19.43 -12.53 -10.56
CA ASP A 112 -20.51 -12.04 -9.70
C ASP A 112 -20.32 -10.60 -9.21
N GLN A 113 -19.57 -9.78 -9.97
CA GLN A 113 -19.20 -8.40 -9.61
C GLN A 113 -18.49 -8.34 -8.24
N GLY A 114 -17.77 -9.41 -7.87
CA GLY A 114 -17.08 -9.55 -6.60
C GLY A 114 -15.97 -8.52 -6.39
N PHE A 115 -15.50 -8.45 -5.15
CA PHE A 115 -14.38 -7.59 -4.76
C PHE A 115 -13.04 -8.28 -5.03
N THR A 116 -12.00 -7.49 -5.29
CA THR A 116 -10.71 -8.00 -5.70
C THR A 116 -9.58 -7.26 -4.99
N PRO A 117 -8.75 -7.95 -4.19
CA PRO A 117 -7.54 -7.40 -3.59
C PRO A 117 -6.54 -6.88 -4.63
N THR A 118 -5.79 -5.83 -4.26
CA THR A 118 -4.68 -5.31 -5.06
C THR A 118 -3.69 -6.40 -5.51
N PRO A 119 -3.18 -7.29 -4.62
CA PRO A 119 -2.26 -8.34 -5.04
C PRO A 119 -2.86 -9.34 -6.03
N SER A 120 -4.15 -9.60 -5.95
CA SER A 120 -4.81 -10.52 -6.88
C SER A 120 -4.84 -9.98 -8.31
N ILE A 121 -5.08 -8.68 -8.50
CA ILE A 121 -4.97 -8.06 -9.82
C ILE A 121 -3.52 -8.06 -10.32
N SER A 122 -2.55 -7.76 -9.45
CA SER A 122 -1.12 -7.86 -9.81
C SER A 122 -0.77 -9.27 -10.31
N TYR A 123 -1.16 -10.29 -9.55
CA TYR A 123 -0.97 -11.69 -9.92
C TYR A 123 -1.65 -12.03 -11.26
N ALA A 124 -2.92 -11.64 -11.42
CA ALA A 124 -3.70 -11.93 -12.62
C ALA A 124 -3.12 -11.27 -13.89
N ILE A 125 -2.60 -10.03 -13.79
CA ILE A 125 -1.88 -9.36 -14.88
C ILE A 125 -0.63 -10.16 -15.28
N LEU A 126 0.20 -10.55 -14.29
CA LEU A 126 1.42 -11.31 -14.55
C LEU A 126 1.10 -12.69 -15.16
N ASP A 127 0.08 -13.37 -14.64
CA ASP A 127 -0.36 -14.67 -15.16
C ASP A 127 -0.90 -14.56 -16.60
N TYR A 128 -1.75 -13.57 -16.87
CA TYR A 128 -2.22 -13.27 -18.21
C TYR A 128 -1.06 -13.00 -19.16
N ASN A 129 -0.10 -12.17 -18.75
CA ASN A 129 1.01 -11.72 -19.59
C ASN A 129 2.04 -12.81 -19.88
N ARG A 130 2.11 -13.85 -19.06
CA ARG A 130 2.88 -15.07 -19.36
C ARG A 130 2.24 -15.91 -20.46
N LYS A 131 0.92 -15.94 -20.52
CA LYS A 131 0.12 -16.81 -21.42
C LYS A 131 -0.21 -16.14 -22.76
N HIS A 132 -0.13 -14.81 -22.85
CA HIS A 132 -0.60 -14.06 -24.03
C HIS A 132 0.46 -13.12 -24.59
N LYS A 133 0.46 -12.96 -25.92
CA LYS A 133 1.35 -12.00 -26.62
C LYS A 133 0.92 -10.56 -26.40
N LYS A 134 -0.39 -10.28 -26.48
CA LYS A 134 -0.97 -8.97 -26.18
C LYS A 134 -0.99 -8.78 -24.68
N LYS A 135 -0.31 -7.74 -24.19
CA LYS A 135 -0.12 -7.52 -22.76
C LYS A 135 -1.32 -6.84 -22.13
N ALA A 136 -1.80 -7.41 -21.04
CA ALA A 136 -2.80 -6.85 -20.14
C ALA A 136 -2.16 -5.88 -19.14
N ASP A 137 -2.99 -5.02 -18.60
CA ASP A 137 -2.76 -4.10 -17.49
C ASP A 137 -3.98 -4.09 -16.57
N GLY A 138 -4.05 -3.20 -15.59
CA GLY A 138 -5.20 -3.21 -14.68
C GLY A 138 -5.53 -1.87 -14.05
N ILE A 139 -6.79 -1.77 -13.63
CA ILE A 139 -7.32 -0.67 -12.82
C ILE A 139 -7.85 -1.24 -11.51
N LEU A 140 -7.48 -0.59 -10.40
CA LEU A 140 -8.01 -0.90 -9.09
C LEU A 140 -8.74 0.30 -8.52
N ILE A 141 -9.98 0.05 -8.06
CA ILE A 141 -10.82 1.07 -7.45
C ILE A 141 -10.75 0.86 -5.95
N THR A 142 -9.94 1.67 -5.30
CA THR A 142 -9.67 1.61 -3.87
C THR A 142 -9.00 2.87 -3.36
N PRO A 143 -9.42 3.43 -2.21
CA PRO A 143 -8.64 4.40 -1.45
C PRO A 143 -7.73 3.74 -0.40
N SER A 144 -7.53 2.39 -0.43
CA SER A 144 -6.77 1.60 0.55
C SER A 144 -7.39 1.74 1.97
N HIS A 145 -6.59 2.10 2.97
CA HIS A 145 -7.02 2.25 4.37
C HIS A 145 -7.66 3.60 4.72
N ASN A 146 -7.94 4.44 3.72
CA ASN A 146 -8.53 5.77 3.96
C ASN A 146 -9.95 5.65 4.56
N PRO A 147 -10.46 6.72 5.20
CA PRO A 147 -11.81 6.75 5.75
C PRO A 147 -12.92 6.36 4.76
N PRO A 148 -14.10 5.93 5.26
CA PRO A 148 -15.19 5.42 4.43
C PRO A 148 -15.74 6.36 3.36
N GLU A 149 -15.58 7.68 3.53
CA GLU A 149 -16.02 8.70 2.57
C GLU A 149 -15.08 8.89 1.37
N TYR A 150 -13.91 8.26 1.40
CA TYR A 150 -12.95 8.36 0.30
C TYR A 150 -13.30 7.41 -0.85
N GLY A 151 -12.95 7.83 -2.06
CA GLY A 151 -12.76 6.96 -3.21
C GLY A 151 -11.32 7.03 -3.71
N GLY A 152 -10.93 6.05 -4.50
CA GLY A 152 -9.60 5.99 -5.10
C GLY A 152 -9.57 5.16 -6.37
N ILE A 153 -8.61 5.44 -7.24
CA ILE A 153 -8.32 4.69 -8.46
C ILE A 153 -6.81 4.58 -8.65
N LYS A 154 -6.35 3.36 -8.86
CA LYS A 154 -4.95 3.01 -9.15
C LYS A 154 -4.86 2.44 -10.56
N TYR A 155 -3.70 2.60 -11.21
CA TYR A 155 -3.39 1.98 -12.48
C TYR A 155 -2.13 1.12 -12.36
N ASN A 156 -2.26 -0.16 -12.69
CA ASN A 156 -1.18 -1.12 -12.71
C ASN A 156 -0.76 -1.41 -14.16
N SER A 157 0.53 -1.21 -14.43
CA SER A 157 1.14 -1.41 -15.75
C SER A 157 1.18 -2.91 -16.15
N PRO A 158 1.53 -3.23 -17.40
CA PRO A 158 1.73 -4.62 -17.83
C PRO A 158 2.76 -5.42 -17.00
N HIS A 159 3.58 -4.76 -16.20
CA HIS A 159 4.47 -5.40 -15.24
C HIS A 159 3.76 -5.86 -13.95
N GLY A 160 2.44 -5.66 -13.83
CA GLY A 160 1.61 -6.13 -12.72
C GLY A 160 1.55 -5.18 -11.53
N GLY A 161 2.50 -4.27 -11.38
CA GLY A 161 2.57 -3.32 -10.26
C GLY A 161 2.18 -1.89 -10.65
N PRO A 162 2.22 -0.97 -9.68
CA PRO A 162 1.91 0.44 -9.92
C PRO A 162 2.70 0.99 -11.09
N ALA A 163 2.03 1.73 -11.98
CA ALA A 163 2.67 2.39 -13.09
C ALA A 163 3.75 3.38 -12.61
N ASP A 164 4.80 3.54 -13.39
CA ASP A 164 5.89 4.47 -13.09
C ASP A 164 5.43 5.94 -13.16
N GLU A 165 6.33 6.84 -12.78
CA GLU A 165 6.01 8.25 -12.69
C GLU A 165 5.75 8.89 -14.05
N ALA A 166 6.45 8.47 -15.11
CA ALA A 166 6.27 9.01 -16.44
C ALA A 166 4.86 8.69 -16.95
N LEU A 167 4.46 7.43 -16.82
CA LEU A 167 3.15 6.96 -17.27
C LEU A 167 1.99 7.56 -16.44
N THR A 168 2.15 7.67 -15.12
CA THR A 168 1.13 8.29 -14.27
C THR A 168 1.01 9.78 -14.53
N LEU A 169 2.10 10.48 -14.85
CA LEU A 169 2.08 11.89 -15.22
C LEU A 169 1.37 12.13 -16.57
N GLU A 170 1.58 11.27 -17.57
CA GLU A 170 0.85 11.33 -18.84
C GLU A 170 -0.66 11.20 -18.61
N ILE A 171 -1.09 10.20 -17.80
CA ILE A 171 -2.50 10.01 -17.44
C ILE A 171 -3.05 11.24 -16.70
N GLU A 172 -2.32 11.76 -15.72
CA GLU A 172 -2.72 12.91 -14.90
C GLU A 172 -2.91 14.17 -15.75
N GLN A 173 -1.93 14.48 -16.59
CA GLN A 173 -1.98 15.64 -17.48
C GLN A 173 -3.15 15.53 -18.47
N ARG A 174 -3.32 14.37 -19.08
CA ARG A 174 -4.40 14.15 -20.04
C ARG A 174 -5.78 14.19 -19.39
N ALA A 175 -5.95 13.59 -18.22
CA ALA A 175 -7.20 13.64 -17.48
C ALA A 175 -7.57 15.10 -17.12
N ASN A 176 -6.63 15.90 -16.64
CA ASN A 176 -6.88 17.32 -16.32
C ASN A 176 -7.21 18.14 -17.56
N GLN A 177 -6.63 17.86 -18.73
CA GLN A 177 -7.01 18.48 -20.01
C GLN A 177 -8.46 18.13 -20.38
N LEU A 178 -8.85 16.84 -20.24
CA LEU A 178 -10.22 16.39 -20.54
C LEU A 178 -11.25 17.09 -19.65
N ILE A 179 -10.98 17.24 -18.35
CA ILE A 179 -11.88 17.96 -17.45
C ILE A 179 -11.95 19.45 -17.84
N THR A 180 -10.80 20.07 -18.16
CA THR A 180 -10.76 21.47 -18.62
C THR A 180 -11.60 21.69 -19.88
N ASN A 181 -11.61 20.73 -20.79
CA ASN A 181 -12.37 20.72 -22.03
C ASN A 181 -13.79 20.13 -21.84
N GLN A 182 -14.34 20.17 -20.61
CA GLN A 182 -15.71 19.73 -20.29
C GLN A 182 -16.01 18.30 -20.74
N LEU A 183 -15.00 17.41 -20.69
CA LEU A 183 -15.06 15.99 -21.06
C LEU A 183 -15.44 15.74 -22.54
N GLU A 184 -15.23 16.72 -23.41
CA GLU A 184 -15.50 16.58 -24.83
C GLU A 184 -14.75 15.39 -25.45
N GLY A 185 -15.46 14.60 -26.25
CA GLY A 185 -14.91 13.41 -26.92
C GLY A 185 -14.90 12.13 -26.10
N ILE A 186 -15.24 12.16 -24.81
CA ILE A 186 -15.35 10.94 -24.01
C ILE A 186 -16.60 10.16 -24.42
N GLN A 187 -16.39 8.91 -24.85
CA GLN A 187 -17.45 7.98 -25.19
C GLN A 187 -17.84 7.14 -23.98
N ARG A 188 -19.13 6.98 -23.75
CA ARG A 188 -19.68 6.06 -22.74
C ARG A 188 -20.96 5.42 -23.25
N ILE A 189 -21.26 4.23 -22.75
CA ILE A 189 -22.54 3.55 -22.97
C ILE A 189 -23.15 3.20 -21.62
N ASN A 190 -24.47 2.99 -21.59
CA ASN A 190 -25.16 2.63 -20.34
C ASN A 190 -24.58 1.33 -19.77
N TYR A 191 -24.38 1.27 -18.46
CA TYR A 191 -23.78 0.14 -17.74
C TYR A 191 -24.47 -1.20 -18.04
N HIS A 192 -25.83 -1.23 -18.05
CA HIS A 192 -26.57 -2.46 -18.32
C HIS A 192 -26.40 -2.97 -19.76
N LEU A 193 -25.99 -2.11 -20.68
CA LEU A 193 -25.61 -2.49 -22.05
C LEU A 193 -24.14 -2.92 -22.08
N ALA A 194 -23.27 -2.19 -21.36
CA ALA A 194 -21.84 -2.46 -21.30
C ALA A 194 -21.54 -3.88 -20.81
N ILE A 195 -22.18 -4.32 -19.73
CA ILE A 195 -21.96 -5.67 -19.17
C ILE A 195 -22.48 -6.83 -20.07
N LYS A 196 -23.20 -6.50 -21.14
CA LYS A 196 -23.68 -7.48 -22.15
C LYS A 196 -22.86 -7.44 -23.46
N ASP A 197 -21.94 -6.47 -23.58
CA ASP A 197 -21.08 -6.34 -24.77
C ASP A 197 -20.05 -7.46 -24.80
N SER A 198 -19.65 -7.88 -26.01
CA SER A 198 -18.65 -8.93 -26.24
C SER A 198 -17.24 -8.60 -25.74
N HIS A 199 -16.97 -7.34 -25.36
CA HIS A 199 -15.70 -6.94 -24.75
C HIS A 199 -15.69 -7.03 -23.21
N TYR A 200 -16.85 -7.28 -22.58
CA TYR A 200 -16.93 -7.47 -21.13
C TYR A 200 -16.85 -8.94 -20.78
N HIS A 201 -15.91 -9.31 -19.94
CA HIS A 201 -15.67 -10.68 -19.49
C HIS A 201 -15.59 -10.75 -17.98
N GLN A 202 -16.04 -11.84 -17.42
CA GLN A 202 -15.87 -12.18 -16.01
C GLN A 202 -14.99 -13.41 -15.87
N LYS A 203 -14.16 -13.45 -14.85
CA LYS A 203 -13.30 -14.59 -14.49
C LYS A 203 -13.16 -14.68 -12.98
N ASP A 204 -12.99 -15.89 -12.50
CA ASP A 204 -12.58 -16.11 -11.14
C ASP A 204 -11.09 -15.70 -10.94
N PHE A 205 -10.85 -14.73 -10.07
CA PHE A 205 -9.50 -14.33 -9.64
C PHE A 205 -9.11 -14.96 -8.30
N VAL A 206 -10.08 -15.53 -7.54
CA VAL A 206 -9.85 -16.10 -6.21
C VAL A 206 -9.09 -17.42 -6.32
N GLU A 207 -9.65 -18.39 -7.04
CA GLU A 207 -9.11 -19.75 -7.10
C GLU A 207 -7.68 -19.80 -7.65
N PRO A 208 -7.34 -19.14 -8.80
CA PRO A 208 -5.97 -19.18 -9.31
C PRO A 208 -4.94 -18.57 -8.38
N TYR A 209 -5.30 -17.49 -7.65
CA TYR A 209 -4.43 -16.86 -6.67
C TYR A 209 -4.22 -17.78 -5.46
N VAL A 210 -5.31 -18.35 -4.92
CA VAL A 210 -5.25 -19.22 -3.75
C VAL A 210 -4.43 -20.48 -4.02
N ILE A 211 -4.66 -21.18 -5.13
CA ILE A 211 -3.88 -22.37 -5.51
C ILE A 211 -2.39 -22.04 -5.61
N ALA A 212 -2.07 -20.91 -6.22
CA ALA A 212 -0.68 -20.50 -6.43
C ALA A 212 0.07 -20.07 -5.16
N LEU A 213 -0.60 -19.83 -4.04
CA LEU A 213 0.06 -19.50 -2.76
C LEU A 213 1.11 -20.55 -2.36
N ASN A 214 0.91 -21.82 -2.73
CA ASN A 214 1.87 -22.89 -2.47
C ASN A 214 3.22 -22.71 -3.21
N ASP A 215 3.28 -21.83 -4.21
CA ASP A 215 4.54 -21.47 -4.88
C ASP A 215 5.40 -20.47 -4.08
N VAL A 216 4.81 -19.80 -3.09
CA VAL A 216 5.44 -18.67 -2.38
C VAL A 216 5.46 -18.85 -0.86
N ILE A 217 4.53 -19.61 -0.30
CA ILE A 217 4.37 -19.90 1.13
C ILE A 217 4.36 -21.41 1.36
N ASP A 218 5.03 -21.89 2.42
CA ASP A 218 4.97 -23.30 2.86
C ASP A 218 3.64 -23.58 3.59
N MET A 219 2.57 -23.70 2.79
CA MET A 219 1.22 -23.98 3.30
C MET A 219 1.15 -25.33 4.02
N VAL A 220 2.03 -26.28 3.65
CA VAL A 220 2.11 -27.60 4.29
C VAL A 220 2.65 -27.50 5.72
N ALA A 221 3.67 -26.68 5.92
CA ALA A 221 4.20 -26.43 7.28
C ALA A 221 3.15 -25.75 8.16
N ILE A 222 2.43 -24.74 7.64
CA ILE A 222 1.37 -24.06 8.37
C ILE A 222 0.28 -25.06 8.78
N LYS A 223 -0.24 -25.87 7.85
CA LYS A 223 -1.26 -26.88 8.12
C LYS A 223 -0.80 -27.86 9.23
N LYS A 224 0.42 -28.39 9.09
CA LYS A 224 0.97 -29.38 10.06
C LYS A 224 1.19 -28.81 11.46
N SER A 225 1.44 -27.52 11.59
CA SER A 225 1.67 -26.88 12.89
C SER A 225 0.42 -26.84 13.77
N GLY A 226 -0.77 -26.86 13.15
CA GLY A 226 -2.05 -26.74 13.86
C GLY A 226 -2.28 -25.36 14.49
N LEU A 227 -1.50 -24.34 14.11
CA LEU A 227 -1.64 -22.97 14.62
C LEU A 227 -3.07 -22.48 14.52
N LYS A 228 -3.58 -21.92 15.61
CA LYS A 228 -4.86 -21.24 15.65
C LYS A 228 -4.68 -19.79 15.22
N ILE A 229 -5.20 -19.45 14.04
CA ILE A 229 -4.96 -18.17 13.37
C ILE A 229 -6.25 -17.36 13.35
N GLY A 230 -6.20 -16.11 13.86
CA GLY A 230 -7.25 -15.12 13.66
C GLY A 230 -6.96 -14.26 12.42
N VAL A 231 -7.97 -13.95 11.61
CA VAL A 231 -7.81 -13.04 10.48
C VAL A 231 -8.91 -11.99 10.49
N ASP A 232 -8.51 -10.73 10.48
CA ASP A 232 -9.41 -9.59 10.32
C ASP A 232 -9.14 -8.93 8.96
N PRO A 233 -9.99 -9.21 7.95
CA PRO A 233 -9.90 -8.56 6.66
C PRO A 233 -10.35 -7.09 6.68
N LEU A 234 -10.68 -6.55 7.84
CA LEU A 234 -11.23 -5.20 8.06
C LEU A 234 -12.40 -4.88 7.11
N GLY A 235 -13.30 -5.87 6.88
CA GLY A 235 -14.43 -5.75 5.95
C GLY A 235 -14.01 -5.53 4.50
N GLY A 236 -12.78 -5.89 4.13
CA GLY A 236 -12.17 -5.59 2.83
C GLY A 236 -12.38 -6.65 1.74
N ALA A 237 -11.75 -6.42 0.60
CA ALA A 237 -11.90 -7.20 -0.64
C ALA A 237 -11.44 -8.66 -0.53
N GLY A 238 -10.63 -9.00 0.46
CA GLY A 238 -10.05 -10.34 0.61
C GLY A 238 -10.86 -11.30 1.47
N ILE A 239 -12.06 -10.96 1.91
CA ILE A 239 -12.91 -11.87 2.73
C ILE A 239 -13.06 -13.24 2.07
N ASN A 240 -13.43 -13.28 0.79
CA ASN A 240 -13.60 -14.53 0.05
C ASN A 240 -12.27 -15.26 -0.20
N TYR A 241 -11.16 -14.52 -0.30
CA TYR A 241 -9.82 -15.09 -0.42
C TYR A 241 -9.43 -15.82 0.86
N TRP A 242 -9.61 -15.19 2.03
CA TRP A 242 -9.31 -15.81 3.31
C TRP A 242 -10.20 -17.02 3.61
N LYS A 243 -11.50 -16.98 3.28
CA LYS A 243 -12.40 -18.13 3.37
C LYS A 243 -11.87 -19.27 2.50
N ARG A 244 -11.53 -18.97 1.22
CA ARG A 244 -11.02 -19.98 0.31
C ARG A 244 -9.65 -20.52 0.70
N ILE A 245 -8.74 -19.69 1.23
CA ILE A 245 -7.44 -20.13 1.79
C ILE A 245 -7.66 -21.10 2.93
N SER A 246 -8.54 -20.77 3.87
CA SER A 246 -8.88 -21.64 5.00
C SER A 246 -9.37 -23.02 4.53
N ASP A 247 -10.33 -23.03 3.60
CA ASP A 247 -10.94 -24.26 3.08
C ASP A 247 -9.97 -25.08 2.25
N TYR A 248 -9.28 -24.45 1.28
CA TYR A 248 -8.42 -25.15 0.33
C TYR A 248 -7.20 -25.78 1.00
N TYR A 249 -6.59 -25.08 1.96
CA TYR A 249 -5.41 -25.56 2.67
C TYR A 249 -5.74 -26.22 4.01
N GLU A 250 -7.04 -26.29 4.38
CA GLU A 250 -7.53 -26.85 5.65
C GLU A 250 -6.79 -26.26 6.86
N LEU A 251 -6.73 -24.93 6.94
CA LEU A 251 -6.09 -24.22 8.04
C LEU A 251 -7.07 -24.02 9.21
N ASN A 252 -6.55 -24.05 10.43
CA ASN A 252 -7.31 -23.67 11.63
C ASN A 252 -7.39 -22.13 11.74
N LEU A 253 -8.21 -21.52 10.87
CA LEU A 253 -8.32 -20.09 10.67
C LEU A 253 -9.73 -19.61 11.02
N GLU A 254 -9.84 -18.54 11.82
CA GLU A 254 -11.10 -17.90 12.19
C GLU A 254 -11.10 -16.46 11.67
N LEU A 255 -12.14 -16.11 10.89
CA LEU A 255 -12.32 -14.74 10.40
C LEU A 255 -13.06 -13.89 11.44
N VAL A 256 -12.60 -12.64 11.56
CA VAL A 256 -13.22 -11.57 12.37
C VAL A 256 -13.63 -10.47 11.41
N ASN A 257 -14.76 -9.79 11.62
CA ASN A 257 -15.29 -8.74 10.73
C ASN A 257 -15.39 -9.18 9.25
N ASP A 258 -16.00 -10.32 9.01
CA ASP A 258 -16.12 -10.95 7.69
C ASP A 258 -17.39 -10.52 6.91
N GLU A 259 -18.05 -9.46 7.34
CA GLU A 259 -19.18 -8.82 6.67
C GLU A 259 -18.73 -7.56 5.93
N ILE A 260 -19.36 -7.31 4.77
CA ILE A 260 -19.11 -6.11 3.98
C ILE A 260 -20.08 -5.03 4.41
N ASP A 261 -19.53 -4.01 5.06
CA ASP A 261 -20.23 -2.79 5.44
C ASP A 261 -19.47 -1.58 4.91
N PRO A 262 -19.96 -0.88 3.89
CA PRO A 262 -19.27 0.28 3.32
C PRO A 262 -19.19 1.49 4.26
N THR A 263 -19.80 1.43 5.44
CA THR A 263 -19.62 2.43 6.51
C THR A 263 -18.52 2.05 7.48
N PHE A 264 -18.05 0.78 7.44
CA PHE A 264 -17.06 0.20 8.36
C PHE A 264 -17.44 0.43 9.84
N SER A 265 -18.73 0.26 10.18
CA SER A 265 -19.29 0.55 11.51
C SER A 265 -18.68 -0.27 12.64
N PHE A 266 -18.11 -1.43 12.34
CA PHE A 266 -17.43 -2.32 13.29
C PHE A 266 -16.05 -1.82 13.71
N MET A 267 -15.49 -0.79 13.03
CA MET A 267 -14.15 -0.30 13.30
C MET A 267 -14.09 0.59 14.55
N PRO A 268 -13.01 0.49 15.35
CA PRO A 268 -12.65 1.54 16.29
C PRO A 268 -12.19 2.81 15.57
N LEU A 269 -12.33 3.96 16.24
CA LEU A 269 -11.79 5.23 15.77
C LEU A 269 -10.26 5.25 15.93
N ASP A 270 -9.57 5.71 14.90
CA ASP A 270 -8.12 5.87 14.92
C ASP A 270 -7.68 7.06 15.79
N HIS A 271 -6.38 7.30 15.87
CA HIS A 271 -5.75 8.34 16.71
C HIS A 271 -6.32 9.76 16.53
N ASP A 272 -6.87 10.07 15.36
CA ASP A 272 -7.49 11.35 15.00
C ASP A 272 -9.02 11.39 15.21
N GLY A 273 -9.60 10.28 15.66
CA GLY A 273 -11.05 10.16 15.92
C GLY A 273 -11.88 9.85 14.69
N VAL A 274 -11.27 9.38 13.61
CA VAL A 274 -11.91 9.01 12.35
C VAL A 274 -11.79 7.50 12.14
N ILE A 275 -12.77 6.89 11.46
CA ILE A 275 -12.68 5.49 11.05
C ILE A 275 -11.59 5.36 9.98
N ARG A 276 -10.58 4.51 10.25
CA ARG A 276 -9.53 4.13 9.29
C ARG A 276 -9.28 2.63 9.39
N MET A 277 -9.16 1.99 8.25
CA MET A 277 -8.87 0.56 8.19
C MET A 277 -7.34 0.33 8.07
N ASP A 278 -6.57 1.01 8.94
CA ASP A 278 -5.10 0.90 8.95
C ASP A 278 -4.65 -0.24 9.86
N CYS A 279 -4.29 -1.37 9.26
CA CYS A 279 -3.83 -2.57 9.96
C CYS A 279 -2.48 -2.39 10.70
N SER A 280 -1.80 -1.26 10.54
CA SER A 280 -0.60 -0.90 11.30
C SER A 280 -0.89 0.04 12.49
N SER A 281 -2.13 0.53 12.65
CA SER A 281 -2.53 1.41 13.73
C SER A 281 -2.99 0.62 14.96
N HIS A 282 -2.35 0.86 16.10
CA HIS A 282 -2.78 0.27 17.38
C HIS A 282 -4.23 0.60 17.75
N TRP A 283 -4.70 1.79 17.36
CA TRP A 283 -6.06 2.26 17.64
C TRP A 283 -7.09 1.58 16.75
N ALA A 284 -6.84 1.53 15.44
CA ALA A 284 -7.71 0.86 14.49
C ALA A 284 -7.77 -0.66 14.75
N MET A 285 -6.67 -1.25 15.23
CA MET A 285 -6.56 -2.68 15.51
C MET A 285 -7.07 -3.09 16.90
N LYS A 286 -7.67 -2.17 17.68
CA LYS A 286 -8.11 -2.43 19.05
C LYS A 286 -9.04 -3.66 19.16
N GLY A 287 -9.96 -3.85 18.22
CA GLY A 287 -10.87 -4.99 18.21
C GLY A 287 -10.13 -6.34 18.14
N LEU A 288 -9.21 -6.48 17.19
CA LEU A 288 -8.42 -7.72 17.04
C LEU A 288 -7.39 -7.89 18.17
N LEU A 289 -6.82 -6.78 18.68
CA LEU A 289 -5.91 -6.80 19.82
C LEU A 289 -6.57 -7.32 21.11
N ASP A 290 -7.84 -7.04 21.32
CA ASP A 290 -8.59 -7.57 22.46
C ASP A 290 -8.80 -9.08 22.38
N LEU A 291 -8.75 -9.63 21.16
CA LEU A 291 -8.86 -11.08 20.90
C LEU A 291 -7.50 -11.80 20.83
N ARG A 292 -6.36 -11.11 20.98
CA ARG A 292 -5.03 -11.67 20.74
C ARG A 292 -4.72 -12.97 21.50
N ASN A 293 -5.24 -13.11 22.72
CA ASN A 293 -5.04 -14.30 23.53
C ASN A 293 -5.88 -15.51 23.08
N LYS A 294 -6.78 -15.32 22.11
CA LYS A 294 -7.59 -16.40 21.52
C LYS A 294 -6.83 -17.18 20.46
N PHE A 295 -5.77 -16.60 19.92
CA PHE A 295 -5.02 -17.10 18.78
C PHE A 295 -3.53 -17.23 19.09
N ASP A 296 -2.85 -18.14 18.40
CA ASP A 296 -1.38 -18.21 18.41
C ASP A 296 -0.77 -17.05 17.63
N LEU A 297 -1.44 -16.67 16.53
CA LEU A 297 -1.19 -15.49 15.71
C LEU A 297 -2.51 -14.90 15.22
N ALA A 298 -2.55 -13.59 15.02
CA ALA A 298 -3.64 -12.98 14.29
C ALA A 298 -3.11 -11.99 13.23
N PHE A 299 -3.88 -11.84 12.16
CA PHE A 299 -3.55 -11.02 11.00
C PHE A 299 -4.61 -9.99 10.73
N ALA A 300 -4.22 -8.88 10.13
CA ALA A 300 -5.14 -7.96 9.52
C ALA A 300 -4.63 -7.47 8.16
N ASN A 301 -5.57 -7.15 7.28
CA ASN A 301 -5.28 -6.48 6.01
C ASN A 301 -6.18 -5.25 5.88
N ASP A 302 -5.69 -4.22 5.20
CA ASP A 302 -6.50 -3.08 4.83
C ASP A 302 -7.49 -3.45 3.68
N PRO A 303 -8.51 -2.62 3.37
CA PRO A 303 -9.59 -3.02 2.47
C PRO A 303 -9.18 -3.55 1.11
N ASP A 304 -8.06 -3.15 0.55
CA ASP A 304 -7.54 -3.69 -0.71
C ASP A 304 -6.40 -4.70 -0.53
N HIS A 305 -6.13 -5.11 0.72
CA HIS A 305 -5.19 -6.18 1.07
C HIS A 305 -3.75 -5.98 0.58
N ASP A 306 -3.34 -4.73 0.35
CA ASP A 306 -1.96 -4.44 -0.02
C ASP A 306 -1.04 -4.26 1.20
N ARG A 307 -1.60 -4.24 2.43
CA ARG A 307 -0.88 -4.12 3.70
C ARG A 307 -1.18 -5.27 4.66
N HIS A 308 -0.30 -5.41 5.65
CA HIS A 308 -0.40 -6.41 6.69
C HIS A 308 -0.35 -5.81 8.09
N GLY A 309 -1.07 -6.40 9.03
CA GLY A 309 -0.90 -6.22 10.47
C GLY A 309 -0.66 -7.59 11.10
N ILE A 310 0.40 -7.74 11.86
CA ILE A 310 0.74 -8.99 12.55
C ILE A 310 0.56 -8.81 14.05
N ILE A 311 -0.29 -9.61 14.65
CA ILE A 311 -0.57 -9.62 16.07
C ILE A 311 -0.09 -10.94 16.66
N THR A 312 0.74 -10.83 17.67
CA THR A 312 1.20 -11.94 18.52
C THR A 312 0.57 -11.81 19.89
N PRO A 313 0.73 -12.78 20.81
CA PRO A 313 0.32 -12.61 22.20
C PRO A 313 0.88 -11.34 22.86
N ASP A 314 2.05 -10.86 22.43
CA ASP A 314 2.68 -9.62 22.93
C ASP A 314 2.02 -8.32 22.37
N GLY A 315 1.18 -8.44 21.34
CA GLY A 315 0.45 -7.32 20.74
C GLY A 315 0.72 -7.12 19.24
N LEU A 316 0.37 -5.94 18.73
CA LEU A 316 0.59 -5.55 17.33
C LEU A 316 2.08 -5.31 17.08
N MET A 317 2.65 -6.06 16.16
CA MET A 317 4.04 -5.93 15.77
C MET A 317 4.27 -4.67 14.93
N ASN A 318 5.34 -3.93 15.21
CA ASN A 318 5.74 -2.80 14.38
C ASN A 318 6.10 -3.29 12.96
N SER A 319 5.57 -2.63 11.91
CA SER A 319 5.80 -3.03 10.52
C SER A 319 7.28 -3.06 10.13
N ASN A 320 8.10 -2.10 10.59
CA ASN A 320 9.55 -2.14 10.36
C ASN A 320 10.21 -3.37 10.98
N HIS A 321 9.79 -3.73 12.20
CA HIS A 321 10.31 -4.92 12.89
C HIS A 321 9.94 -6.19 12.12
N TYR A 322 8.71 -6.25 11.62
CA TYR A 322 8.27 -7.39 10.83
C TYR A 322 9.04 -7.50 9.50
N LEU A 323 9.29 -6.39 8.80
CA LEU A 323 10.10 -6.42 7.57
C LEU A 323 11.52 -6.97 7.82
N VAL A 324 12.14 -6.61 8.95
CA VAL A 324 13.47 -7.12 9.34
C VAL A 324 13.46 -8.64 9.48
N VAL A 325 12.45 -9.16 10.21
CA VAL A 325 12.28 -10.61 10.43
C VAL A 325 11.98 -11.33 9.12
N ALA A 326 11.08 -10.77 8.30
CA ALA A 326 10.73 -11.33 7.01
C ALA A 326 11.94 -11.47 6.08
N ILE A 327 12.79 -10.44 6.03
CA ILE A 327 14.03 -10.46 5.23
C ILE A 327 14.98 -11.53 5.74
N ASP A 328 15.29 -11.57 7.04
CA ASP A 328 16.22 -12.56 7.61
C ASP A 328 15.71 -13.98 7.35
N TYR A 329 14.43 -14.23 7.62
CA TYR A 329 13.83 -15.54 7.41
C TYR A 329 13.86 -15.97 5.94
N LEU A 330 13.37 -15.16 5.04
CA LEU A 330 13.27 -15.48 3.61
C LEU A 330 14.66 -15.80 3.02
N PHE A 331 15.67 -14.98 3.28
CA PHE A 331 17.00 -15.18 2.71
C PHE A 331 17.76 -16.37 3.32
N ARG A 332 17.31 -16.91 4.45
CA ARG A 332 17.80 -18.18 5.02
C ARG A 332 17.01 -19.39 4.54
N HIS A 333 15.71 -19.22 4.20
CA HIS A 333 14.80 -20.34 3.90
C HIS A 333 14.37 -20.42 2.42
N ARG A 334 15.01 -19.66 1.53
CA ARG A 334 14.79 -19.71 0.06
C ARG A 334 16.08 -20.09 -0.68
N PRO A 335 16.52 -21.37 -0.57
CA PRO A 335 17.86 -21.80 -1.08
C PRO A 335 17.97 -21.73 -2.60
N LYS A 336 16.86 -21.71 -3.34
CA LYS A 336 16.87 -21.60 -4.81
C LYS A 336 17.06 -20.16 -5.31
N TRP A 337 16.97 -19.16 -4.41
CA TRP A 337 17.22 -17.78 -4.81
C TRP A 337 18.67 -17.56 -5.14
N LYS A 338 18.95 -16.89 -6.25
CA LYS A 338 20.30 -16.58 -6.71
C LYS A 338 21.06 -15.77 -5.65
N LYS A 339 22.38 -15.93 -5.62
CA LYS A 339 23.23 -15.23 -4.65
C LYS A 339 23.26 -13.70 -4.84
N ASP A 340 23.05 -13.22 -6.05
CA ASP A 340 23.04 -11.80 -6.42
C ASP A 340 21.69 -11.10 -6.27
N VAL A 341 20.64 -11.84 -5.90
CA VAL A 341 19.32 -11.27 -5.61
C VAL A 341 19.42 -10.31 -4.42
N ALA A 342 18.97 -9.08 -4.64
CA ALA A 342 19.05 -7.99 -3.67
C ALA A 342 17.81 -7.89 -2.78
N ILE A 343 17.94 -7.14 -1.69
CA ILE A 343 16.84 -6.64 -0.86
C ILE A 343 16.60 -5.17 -1.22
N CYS A 344 15.34 -4.76 -1.40
CA CYS A 344 15.01 -3.38 -1.66
C CYS A 344 14.09 -2.82 -0.57
N LYS A 345 14.39 -1.59 -0.10
CA LYS A 345 13.59 -0.88 0.90
C LYS A 345 13.44 0.60 0.55
N THR A 346 12.47 1.28 1.18
CA THR A 346 12.42 2.73 1.13
C THR A 346 13.46 3.36 2.07
N LEU A 347 13.89 4.57 1.74
CA LEU A 347 14.89 5.30 2.54
C LEU A 347 14.38 5.70 3.95
N VAL A 348 13.07 5.56 4.22
CA VAL A 348 12.45 5.83 5.52
C VAL A 348 12.14 4.55 6.30
N SER A 349 12.42 3.37 5.74
CA SER A 349 12.37 2.10 6.48
C SER A 349 13.58 1.97 7.42
N SER A 350 13.45 1.14 8.46
CA SER A 350 14.47 0.96 9.50
C SER A 350 15.84 0.59 8.94
N THR A 351 16.89 1.19 9.49
CA THR A 351 18.28 0.82 9.23
C THR A 351 18.74 -0.47 9.90
N MET A 352 17.91 -1.07 10.75
CA MET A 352 18.15 -2.45 11.19
C MET A 352 18.14 -3.42 10.01
N ILE A 353 17.35 -3.15 8.96
CA ILE A 353 17.39 -3.89 7.70
C ILE A 353 18.81 -3.89 7.10
N ASP A 354 19.52 -2.74 7.13
CA ASP A 354 20.88 -2.62 6.61
C ASP A 354 21.85 -3.58 7.33
N ARG A 355 21.71 -3.70 8.68
CA ARG A 355 22.51 -4.61 9.49
C ARG A 355 22.26 -6.07 9.14
N VAL A 356 20.99 -6.45 9.04
CA VAL A 356 20.57 -7.81 8.66
C VAL A 356 21.04 -8.14 7.25
N VAL A 357 20.82 -7.26 6.28
CA VAL A 357 21.26 -7.47 4.88
C VAL A 357 22.77 -7.64 4.77
N ASN A 358 23.53 -6.82 5.51
CA ASN A 358 25.00 -6.96 5.57
C ASN A 358 25.41 -8.30 6.19
N ASN A 359 24.76 -8.73 7.28
CA ASN A 359 25.03 -10.03 7.91
C ASN A 359 24.68 -11.22 6.99
N LEU A 360 23.68 -11.07 6.15
CA LEU A 360 23.30 -12.06 5.13
C LEU A 360 24.26 -12.06 3.92
N GLY A 361 25.21 -11.11 3.84
CA GLY A 361 26.10 -10.95 2.69
C GLY A 361 25.36 -10.62 1.40
N ARG A 362 24.25 -9.88 1.49
CA ARG A 362 23.41 -9.53 0.34
C ARG A 362 23.53 -8.05 -0.03
N LYS A 363 23.09 -7.71 -1.23
CA LYS A 363 23.02 -6.32 -1.71
C LYS A 363 21.75 -5.65 -1.19
N LEU A 364 21.90 -4.45 -0.63
CA LEU A 364 20.80 -3.55 -0.29
C LEU A 364 20.61 -2.51 -1.40
N VAL A 365 19.35 -2.26 -1.76
CA VAL A 365 18.93 -1.16 -2.64
C VAL A 365 17.96 -0.27 -1.87
N GLU A 366 18.30 1.01 -1.71
CA GLU A 366 17.47 1.99 -1.00
C GLU A 366 16.92 3.00 -2.00
N VAL A 367 15.58 3.11 -2.09
CA VAL A 367 14.85 3.93 -3.07
C VAL A 367 13.93 4.95 -2.37
N PRO A 368 13.39 5.96 -3.10
CA PRO A 368 12.38 6.84 -2.52
C PRO A 368 11.13 6.10 -2.08
N VAL A 369 10.27 6.77 -1.29
CA VAL A 369 8.97 6.23 -0.89
C VAL A 369 8.06 6.05 -2.11
N GLY A 370 7.42 4.89 -2.20
CA GLY A 370 6.50 4.52 -3.27
C GLY A 370 6.84 3.17 -3.89
N PHE A 371 5.89 2.25 -3.88
CA PHE A 371 6.09 0.87 -4.34
C PHE A 371 6.46 0.76 -5.83
N LYS A 372 6.12 1.77 -6.63
CA LYS A 372 6.50 1.89 -8.05
C LYS A 372 8.01 1.69 -8.31
N TRP A 373 8.87 2.04 -7.35
CA TRP A 373 10.31 1.89 -7.46
C TRP A 373 10.80 0.44 -7.35
N PHE A 374 9.95 -0.47 -6.87
CA PHE A 374 10.28 -1.88 -6.70
C PHE A 374 9.86 -2.75 -7.89
N VAL A 375 8.91 -2.26 -8.70
CA VAL A 375 8.23 -3.03 -9.75
C VAL A 375 9.22 -3.69 -10.72
N ASP A 376 10.15 -2.94 -11.30
CA ASP A 376 11.14 -3.48 -12.26
C ASP A 376 12.01 -4.57 -11.62
N GLY A 377 12.48 -4.32 -10.41
CA GLY A 377 13.35 -5.28 -9.71
C GLY A 377 12.63 -6.57 -9.32
N LEU A 378 11.38 -6.48 -8.87
CA LEU A 378 10.55 -7.66 -8.59
C LEU A 378 10.19 -8.41 -9.89
N TYR A 379 9.78 -7.69 -10.93
CA TYR A 379 9.39 -8.27 -12.22
C TYR A 379 10.52 -9.06 -12.88
N HIS A 380 11.74 -8.58 -12.78
CA HIS A 380 12.92 -9.26 -13.34
C HIS A 380 13.63 -10.20 -12.34
N GLY A 381 13.06 -10.44 -11.16
CA GLY A 381 13.68 -11.30 -10.14
C GLY A 381 15.02 -10.77 -9.60
N LYS A 382 15.28 -9.47 -9.72
CA LYS A 382 16.48 -8.80 -9.19
C LYS A 382 16.37 -8.54 -7.67
N TYR A 383 15.14 -8.35 -7.17
CA TYR A 383 14.82 -8.17 -5.77
C TYR A 383 14.12 -9.40 -5.23
N GLY A 384 14.71 -10.07 -4.25
CA GLY A 384 14.10 -11.20 -3.56
C GLY A 384 12.97 -10.73 -2.63
N PHE A 385 13.17 -9.55 -2.06
CA PHE A 385 12.21 -8.87 -1.19
C PHE A 385 12.23 -7.37 -1.49
N ALA A 386 11.04 -6.76 -1.48
CA ALA A 386 10.89 -5.31 -1.57
C ALA A 386 9.77 -4.85 -0.61
N GLY A 387 10.04 -3.85 0.24
CA GLY A 387 9.09 -3.44 1.27
C GLY A 387 9.20 -2.00 1.74
N GLU A 388 8.07 -1.50 2.25
CA GLU A 388 7.88 -0.17 2.81
C GLU A 388 7.50 -0.25 4.28
N GLU A 389 7.95 0.71 5.08
CA GLU A 389 7.59 0.85 6.50
C GLU A 389 6.08 1.01 6.75
N SER A 390 5.33 1.32 5.71
CA SER A 390 3.86 1.44 5.73
C SER A 390 3.12 0.09 5.70
N ALA A 391 3.81 -1.00 6.03
CA ALA A 391 3.30 -2.37 6.08
C ALA A 391 2.96 -2.99 4.70
N GLY A 392 3.59 -2.53 3.63
CA GLY A 392 3.42 -3.11 2.29
C GLY A 392 4.72 -3.72 1.78
N ALA A 393 4.70 -4.97 1.35
CA ALA A 393 5.85 -5.65 0.76
C ALA A 393 5.41 -6.73 -0.24
N SER A 394 6.38 -7.21 -1.02
CA SER A 394 6.26 -8.42 -1.84
C SER A 394 7.61 -9.11 -1.95
N PHE A 395 7.61 -10.40 -2.31
CA PHE A 395 8.81 -11.20 -2.45
C PHE A 395 8.64 -12.30 -3.51
N LEU A 396 9.76 -12.89 -3.92
CA LEU A 396 9.79 -13.91 -4.97
C LEU A 396 9.24 -15.25 -4.48
N LYS A 397 8.78 -16.07 -5.42
CA LYS A 397 8.41 -17.47 -5.21
C LYS A 397 9.62 -18.30 -4.75
N PHE A 398 9.38 -19.54 -4.31
CA PHE A 398 10.43 -20.48 -3.91
C PHE A 398 11.50 -20.70 -4.99
N ASP A 399 11.10 -20.70 -6.27
CA ASP A 399 11.99 -20.91 -7.41
C ASP A 399 12.76 -19.64 -7.85
N GLY A 400 12.49 -18.50 -7.21
CA GLY A 400 13.10 -17.21 -7.54
C GLY A 400 12.41 -16.46 -8.69
N THR A 401 11.27 -16.93 -9.16
CA THR A 401 10.43 -16.19 -10.13
C THR A 401 9.52 -15.18 -9.43
N PRO A 402 9.03 -14.14 -10.14
CA PRO A 402 8.12 -13.15 -9.58
C PRO A 402 6.81 -13.76 -9.09
N TRP A 403 6.37 -13.35 -7.89
CA TRP A 403 5.02 -13.60 -7.37
C TRP A 403 4.08 -12.48 -7.78
N THR A 404 4.07 -11.36 -7.06
CA THR A 404 3.40 -10.11 -7.42
C THR A 404 4.44 -9.00 -7.49
N THR A 405 4.13 -7.95 -8.24
CA THR A 405 4.95 -6.75 -8.36
C THR A 405 4.26 -5.53 -7.75
N ASP A 406 3.10 -5.73 -7.15
CA ASP A 406 2.47 -4.84 -6.19
C ASP A 406 2.59 -5.43 -4.78
N LYS A 407 2.28 -4.64 -3.75
CA LYS A 407 2.25 -5.07 -2.35
C LYS A 407 1.22 -6.19 -2.15
N ASP A 408 1.58 -7.15 -1.35
CA ASP A 408 0.73 -8.30 -1.04
C ASP A 408 0.68 -8.56 0.47
N GLY A 409 -0.36 -8.04 1.11
CA GLY A 409 -0.57 -8.23 2.54
C GLY A 409 -0.91 -9.67 2.91
N ILE A 410 -1.53 -10.42 2.02
CA ILE A 410 -1.93 -11.83 2.28
C ILE A 410 -0.70 -12.70 2.46
N ILE A 411 0.28 -12.62 1.53
CA ILE A 411 1.50 -13.44 1.67
C ILE A 411 2.35 -13.02 2.86
N LEU A 412 2.33 -11.74 3.25
CA LEU A 412 3.02 -11.28 4.44
C LEU A 412 2.37 -11.86 5.72
N CYS A 413 1.06 -11.91 5.79
CA CYS A 413 0.33 -12.58 6.88
C CYS A 413 0.64 -14.08 6.93
N LEU A 414 0.55 -14.77 5.80
CA LEU A 414 0.87 -16.21 5.73
C LEU A 414 2.35 -16.50 6.00
N LEU A 415 3.26 -15.59 5.64
CA LEU A 415 4.68 -15.73 5.97
C LEU A 415 4.92 -15.72 7.49
N ALA A 416 4.16 -14.93 8.26
CA ALA A 416 4.24 -14.96 9.72
C ALA A 416 3.83 -16.34 10.29
N ALA A 417 2.81 -16.97 9.71
CA ALA A 417 2.42 -18.33 10.08
C ALA A 417 3.48 -19.36 9.65
N GLU A 418 4.05 -19.25 8.44
CA GLU A 418 5.14 -20.09 7.98
C GLU A 418 6.35 -20.02 8.92
N MET A 419 6.79 -18.80 9.27
CA MET A 419 7.90 -18.61 10.22
C MET A 419 7.64 -19.31 11.53
N THR A 420 6.44 -19.12 12.08
CA THR A 420 6.07 -19.72 13.37
C THR A 420 6.01 -21.24 13.28
N ALA A 421 5.44 -21.78 12.20
CA ALA A 421 5.36 -23.22 11.97
C ALA A 421 6.73 -23.89 11.81
N VAL A 422 7.65 -23.23 11.10
CA VAL A 422 8.98 -23.79 10.77
C VAL A 422 9.96 -23.62 11.93
N THR A 423 9.93 -22.50 12.64
CA THR A 423 10.93 -22.18 13.67
C THR A 423 10.45 -22.47 15.09
N GLY A 424 9.15 -22.67 15.31
CA GLY A 424 8.55 -22.76 16.63
C GLY A 424 8.51 -21.42 17.39
N LYS A 425 8.84 -20.30 16.73
CA LYS A 425 8.88 -18.96 17.31
C LYS A 425 8.02 -18.00 16.50
N ASN A 426 7.23 -17.18 17.15
CA ASN A 426 6.46 -16.15 16.47
C ASN A 426 7.37 -15.00 15.97
N PRO A 427 6.90 -14.15 15.04
CA PRO A 427 7.74 -13.06 14.48
C PRO A 427 8.29 -12.09 15.53
N GLN A 428 7.60 -11.84 16.63
CA GLN A 428 8.10 -10.96 17.70
C GLN A 428 9.29 -11.59 18.44
N GLN A 429 9.25 -12.90 18.70
CA GLN A 429 10.37 -13.63 19.30
C GLN A 429 11.59 -13.66 18.38
N LEU A 430 11.38 -13.86 17.07
CA LEU A 430 12.46 -13.77 16.07
C LEU A 430 13.07 -12.36 16.03
N TYR A 431 12.24 -11.31 16.12
CA TYR A 431 12.74 -9.94 16.20
C TYR A 431 13.58 -9.69 17.46
N GLN A 432 13.18 -10.24 18.62
CA GLN A 432 13.95 -10.13 19.86
C GLN A 432 15.36 -10.74 19.72
N GLU A 433 15.48 -11.88 19.04
CA GLU A 433 16.79 -12.49 18.76
C GLU A 433 17.67 -11.62 17.85
N LEU A 434 17.07 -11.02 16.81
CA LEU A 434 17.78 -10.07 15.95
C LEU A 434 18.19 -8.80 16.71
N SER A 435 17.31 -8.29 17.58
CA SER A 435 17.63 -7.13 18.44
C SER A 435 18.75 -7.42 19.43
N ALA A 436 18.80 -8.64 20.00
CA ALA A 436 19.93 -9.03 20.85
C ALA A 436 21.26 -9.03 20.10
N THR A 437 21.24 -9.30 18.79
CA THR A 437 22.44 -9.35 17.95
C THR A 437 22.85 -7.97 17.43
N PHE A 438 21.87 -7.15 16.97
CA PHE A 438 22.12 -5.90 16.24
C PHE A 438 21.82 -4.64 17.04
N GLY A 439 21.24 -4.77 18.24
CA GLY A 439 20.80 -3.66 19.08
C GLY A 439 19.33 -3.29 18.85
N GLU A 440 18.78 -2.49 19.76
CA GLU A 440 17.42 -1.99 19.65
C GLU A 440 17.36 -0.75 18.76
N TYR A 441 16.33 -0.72 17.91
CA TYR A 441 16.03 0.41 17.02
C TYR A 441 14.69 1.02 17.40
N ASN A 442 14.72 2.28 17.80
CA ASN A 442 13.55 3.05 18.18
C ASN A 442 13.14 3.92 16.99
N TYR A 443 11.94 3.72 16.48
CA TYR A 443 11.44 4.38 15.28
C TYR A 443 10.14 5.15 15.56
N SER A 444 9.97 6.29 14.90
CA SER A 444 8.73 7.06 14.95
C SER A 444 8.43 7.75 13.63
N ARG A 445 7.14 8.04 13.42
CA ARG A 445 6.62 8.84 12.32
C ARG A 445 5.72 9.94 12.88
N ILE A 446 6.04 11.18 12.58
CA ILE A 446 5.30 12.36 12.99
C ILE A 446 4.64 12.96 11.75
N GLN A 447 3.36 13.32 11.84
CA GLN A 447 2.64 14.04 10.80
C GLN A 447 2.29 15.43 11.27
N CYS A 448 2.66 16.45 10.47
CA CYS A 448 2.41 17.85 10.74
C CYS A 448 1.60 18.47 9.60
N LYS A 449 0.68 19.39 9.94
CA LYS A 449 -0.09 20.13 8.91
C LYS A 449 0.85 21.03 8.10
N ALA A 450 0.61 21.11 6.80
CA ALA A 450 1.33 22.02 5.89
C ALA A 450 0.42 22.44 4.74
N ASN A 451 0.46 23.74 4.41
CA ASN A 451 -0.20 24.26 3.23
C ASN A 451 0.63 24.02 1.96
N TYR A 452 0.06 24.36 0.81
CA TYR A 452 0.71 24.15 -0.50
C TYR A 452 2.11 24.79 -0.60
N LYS A 453 2.28 26.05 -0.13
CA LYS A 453 3.57 26.75 -0.16
C LYS A 453 4.63 26.03 0.66
N GLN A 454 4.28 25.62 1.87
CA GLN A 454 5.17 24.87 2.76
C GLN A 454 5.55 23.50 2.16
N LYS A 455 4.60 22.78 1.58
CA LYS A 455 4.88 21.51 0.89
C LYS A 455 5.83 21.70 -0.28
N LYS A 456 5.69 22.76 -1.07
CA LYS A 456 6.59 23.10 -2.17
C LYS A 456 8.00 23.41 -1.67
N SER A 457 8.15 24.18 -0.60
CA SER A 457 9.46 24.46 0.02
C SER A 457 10.13 23.17 0.52
N LEU A 458 9.36 22.25 1.14
CA LEU A 458 9.87 20.97 1.61
C LEU A 458 10.32 20.04 0.46
N ALA A 459 9.64 20.06 -0.67
CA ALA A 459 10.02 19.25 -1.83
C ALA A 459 11.35 19.68 -2.48
N THR A 460 11.77 20.93 -2.28
CA THR A 460 13.00 21.52 -2.85
C THR A 460 14.14 21.66 -1.83
N LEU A 461 14.06 20.94 -0.70
CA LEU A 461 15.08 20.99 0.35
C LEU A 461 16.46 20.57 -0.17
N THR A 462 17.47 21.28 0.29
CA THR A 462 18.88 20.95 0.04
C THR A 462 19.68 20.90 1.33
N SER A 463 20.81 20.22 1.33
CA SER A 463 21.74 20.17 2.49
C SER A 463 22.22 21.56 2.93
N LYS A 464 22.28 22.53 2.02
CA LYS A 464 22.71 23.92 2.30
C LYS A 464 21.72 24.68 3.19
N MET A 465 20.47 24.22 3.29
CA MET A 465 19.44 24.83 4.14
C MET A 465 19.52 24.39 5.60
N LEU A 466 20.36 23.40 5.92
CA LEU A 466 20.63 23.02 7.31
C LEU A 466 21.51 24.07 7.98
N SER A 467 21.01 24.63 9.08
CA SER A 467 21.72 25.63 9.89
C SER A 467 22.58 25.01 11.00
N THR A 468 22.71 23.69 11.03
CA THR A 468 23.45 22.94 12.07
C THR A 468 24.20 21.77 11.47
N ASN A 469 25.33 21.40 12.11
CA ASN A 469 26.09 20.19 11.82
C ASN A 469 25.89 19.10 12.89
N ILE A 470 24.97 19.31 13.84
CA ILE A 470 24.71 18.42 14.97
C ILE A 470 23.22 18.05 14.96
N LEU A 471 22.90 16.81 15.27
CA LEU A 471 21.57 16.29 15.52
C LEU A 471 21.61 15.41 16.77
N ALA A 472 20.79 15.76 17.77
CA ALA A 472 20.70 15.04 19.05
C ALA A 472 22.06 14.80 19.73
N GLY A 473 22.96 15.81 19.64
CA GLY A 473 24.31 15.76 20.20
C GLY A 473 25.36 15.04 19.35
N ASP A 474 24.98 14.47 18.21
CA ASP A 474 25.88 13.74 17.31
C ASP A 474 26.18 14.54 16.03
N ASN A 475 27.40 14.41 15.51
CA ASN A 475 27.77 15.03 14.24
C ASN A 475 26.95 14.44 13.09
N ILE A 476 26.43 15.32 12.22
CA ILE A 476 25.80 14.92 10.96
C ILE A 476 26.90 14.41 10.03
N ILE A 477 26.81 13.13 9.63
CA ILE A 477 27.80 12.47 8.76
C ILE A 477 27.36 12.45 7.30
N LYS A 478 26.05 12.54 7.04
CA LYS A 478 25.51 12.48 5.68
C LYS A 478 24.15 13.14 5.59
N THR A 479 23.90 13.79 4.45
CA THR A 479 22.59 14.30 4.06
C THR A 479 22.25 13.78 2.67
N LEU A 480 20.97 13.44 2.44
CA LEU A 480 20.50 12.91 1.16
C LEU A 480 19.28 13.69 0.68
N THR A 481 19.29 14.06 -0.59
CA THR A 481 18.14 14.55 -1.36
C THR A 481 17.80 13.60 -2.51
N LYS A 482 18.67 12.62 -2.74
CA LYS A 482 18.51 11.55 -3.73
C LYS A 482 18.72 10.18 -3.08
N ALA A 483 17.97 9.19 -3.52
CA ALA A 483 18.06 7.84 -3.00
C ALA A 483 19.32 7.13 -3.53
N PRO A 484 20.09 6.43 -2.67
CA PRO A 484 21.34 5.78 -3.06
C PRO A 484 21.16 4.67 -4.10
N GLY A 485 20.02 4.00 -4.13
CA GLY A 485 19.78 2.82 -4.96
C GLY A 485 19.52 3.12 -6.43
N ASN A 486 18.91 4.28 -6.74
CA ASN A 486 18.50 4.63 -8.10
C ASN A 486 18.74 6.10 -8.49
N ASN A 487 19.36 6.88 -7.61
CA ASN A 487 19.65 8.31 -7.79
C ASN A 487 18.40 9.18 -8.05
N ALA A 488 17.21 8.68 -7.73
CA ALA A 488 15.97 9.44 -7.85
C ALA A 488 15.80 10.42 -6.68
N ASP A 489 15.12 11.55 -6.94
CA ASP A 489 14.84 12.54 -5.91
C ASP A 489 13.91 11.96 -4.83
N ILE A 490 14.22 12.23 -3.56
CA ILE A 490 13.41 11.75 -2.44
C ILE A 490 12.24 12.68 -2.12
N GLY A 491 12.17 13.83 -2.77
CA GLY A 491 11.15 14.84 -2.52
C GLY A 491 11.23 15.43 -1.12
N GLY A 492 12.44 15.58 -0.56
CA GLY A 492 12.68 16.05 0.79
C GLY A 492 14.14 15.94 1.19
N LEU A 493 14.40 15.77 2.49
CA LEU A 493 15.76 15.68 3.04
C LEU A 493 15.86 14.56 4.07
N LYS A 494 16.91 13.72 3.97
CA LYS A 494 17.32 12.78 5.02
C LYS A 494 18.63 13.25 5.65
N VAL A 495 18.68 13.32 6.98
CA VAL A 495 19.84 13.71 7.78
C VAL A 495 20.26 12.53 8.63
N ILE A 496 21.55 12.15 8.58
CA ILE A 496 22.06 10.92 9.16
C ILE A 496 23.23 11.24 10.08
N THR A 497 23.22 10.65 11.28
CA THR A 497 24.34 10.58 12.23
C THR A 497 24.77 9.12 12.43
N ASN A 498 25.78 8.88 13.25
CA ASN A 498 26.19 7.51 13.60
C ASN A 498 25.13 6.75 14.44
N TYR A 499 24.22 7.47 15.12
CA TYR A 499 23.33 6.87 16.12
C TYR A 499 21.84 7.12 15.85
N GLY A 500 21.52 7.76 14.73
CA GLY A 500 20.14 7.98 14.34
C GLY A 500 20.04 8.83 13.09
N TRP A 501 18.81 9.00 12.64
CA TRP A 501 18.51 9.81 11.46
C TRP A 501 17.10 10.39 11.55
N PHE A 502 16.86 11.45 10.79
CA PHE A 502 15.50 11.82 10.42
C PHE A 502 15.37 12.04 8.91
N THR A 503 14.15 11.88 8.41
CA THR A 503 13.76 12.25 7.03
C THR A 503 12.50 13.08 7.07
N VAL A 504 12.49 14.20 6.36
CA VAL A 504 11.28 15.02 6.16
C VAL A 504 10.86 14.99 4.70
N ARG A 505 9.56 14.84 4.45
CA ARG A 505 8.98 14.91 3.12
C ARG A 505 7.52 15.39 3.15
N PRO A 506 7.06 16.17 2.14
CA PRO A 506 5.64 16.51 2.01
C PRO A 506 4.80 15.25 1.70
N SER A 507 3.57 15.24 2.16
CA SER A 507 2.59 14.24 1.73
C SER A 507 2.12 14.55 0.31
N GLY A 508 2.05 13.52 -0.55
CA GLY A 508 1.52 13.65 -1.90
C GLY A 508 -0.01 13.84 -1.93
N THR A 509 -0.71 13.29 -0.94
CA THR A 509 -2.18 13.18 -0.91
C THR A 509 -2.87 13.99 0.17
N GLU A 510 -2.13 14.51 1.16
CA GLU A 510 -2.68 15.22 2.32
C GLU A 510 -2.06 16.60 2.46
N GLU A 511 -2.76 17.54 3.12
CA GLU A 511 -2.23 18.85 3.53
C GLU A 511 -1.30 18.70 4.74
N ALA A 512 -0.23 17.93 4.56
CA ALA A 512 0.67 17.57 5.62
C ALA A 512 2.08 17.30 5.10
N TYR A 513 3.05 17.31 6.01
CA TYR A 513 4.35 16.68 5.83
C TYR A 513 4.60 15.64 6.91
N LYS A 514 5.48 14.69 6.60
CA LYS A 514 5.83 13.60 7.49
C LYS A 514 7.31 13.71 7.85
N ILE A 515 7.62 13.55 9.15
CA ILE A 515 8.97 13.37 9.65
C ILE A 515 9.08 11.93 10.14
N TYR A 516 10.07 11.23 9.65
CA TYR A 516 10.44 9.88 10.07
C TYR A 516 11.73 9.99 10.86
N CYS A 517 11.77 9.38 12.03
CA CYS A 517 12.94 9.40 12.91
C CYS A 517 13.30 8.00 13.38
N GLU A 518 14.58 7.71 13.52
CA GLU A 518 15.08 6.48 14.12
C GLU A 518 16.30 6.76 14.99
N SER A 519 16.37 6.06 16.12
CA SER A 519 17.51 6.09 17.05
C SER A 519 18.04 4.67 17.28
N PHE A 520 19.37 4.53 17.29
CA PHE A 520 20.08 3.28 17.59
C PHE A 520 20.63 3.25 19.03
N ARG A 521 20.22 4.22 19.87
CA ARG A 521 20.66 4.30 21.28
C ARG A 521 19.53 3.99 22.26
N SER A 522 18.45 4.78 22.20
CA SER A 522 17.34 4.66 23.16
C SER A 522 16.08 5.40 22.72
N ALA A 523 14.96 5.10 23.35
CA ALA A 523 13.71 5.85 23.18
C ALA A 523 13.86 7.33 23.60
N HIS A 524 14.69 7.65 24.61
CA HIS A 524 14.98 9.03 24.98
C HIS A 524 15.73 9.77 23.86
N HIS A 525 16.77 9.16 23.29
CA HIS A 525 17.50 9.76 22.16
C HIS A 525 16.61 9.96 20.93
N LEU A 526 15.66 9.05 20.67
CA LEU A 526 14.66 9.24 19.63
C LEU A 526 13.83 10.51 19.87
N LYS A 527 13.40 10.78 21.10
CA LYS A 527 12.63 12.00 21.43
C LYS A 527 13.42 13.27 21.20
N VAL A 528 14.74 13.25 21.44
CA VAL A 528 15.60 14.40 21.11
C VAL A 528 15.68 14.60 19.60
N ILE A 529 15.88 13.52 18.82
CA ILE A 529 15.86 13.58 17.33
C ILE A 529 14.54 14.15 16.82
N GLU A 530 13.39 13.66 17.33
CA GLU A 530 12.05 14.16 16.96
C GLU A 530 11.92 15.66 17.17
N LYS A 531 12.29 16.14 18.35
CA LYS A 531 12.20 17.56 18.73
C LYS A 531 13.07 18.42 17.81
N GLU A 532 14.34 18.07 17.67
CA GLU A 532 15.28 18.85 16.84
C GLU A 532 14.91 18.80 15.35
N ALA A 533 14.42 17.65 14.84
CA ALA A 533 13.94 17.54 13.48
C ALA A 533 12.76 18.50 13.21
N ILE A 534 11.79 18.58 14.14
CA ILE A 534 10.67 19.53 14.05
C ILE A 534 11.18 20.98 14.06
N GLU A 535 12.12 21.33 14.94
CA GLU A 535 12.69 22.67 15.02
C GLU A 535 13.44 23.06 13.73
N ILE A 536 14.25 22.14 13.18
CA ILE A 536 14.96 22.34 11.91
C ILE A 536 13.97 22.58 10.77
N VAL A 537 12.96 21.72 10.66
CA VAL A 537 11.95 21.83 9.60
C VAL A 537 11.16 23.12 9.72
N ASN A 538 10.71 23.49 10.93
CA ASN A 538 9.96 24.71 11.16
C ASN A 538 10.76 25.98 10.77
N LYS A 539 12.06 26.03 11.07
CA LYS A 539 12.92 27.13 10.62
C LYS A 539 12.96 27.26 9.10
N ILE A 540 13.02 26.13 8.39
CA ILE A 540 13.09 26.12 6.92
C ILE A 540 11.76 26.56 6.28
N ILE A 541 10.62 26.12 6.80
CA ILE A 541 9.30 26.43 6.21
C ILE A 541 8.76 27.82 6.63
N SER A 542 9.37 28.46 7.65
CA SER A 542 9.03 29.81 8.08
C SER A 542 9.78 30.90 7.31
N ASN A 543 10.86 30.55 6.64
CA ASN A 543 11.63 31.41 5.74
C ASN A 543 11.11 31.24 4.30
#